data_e1b27403051ea483ac64e14ada9e5b66
#
_entry.id   e1b27403051ea483ac64e14ada9e5b66
#
_cell.length_a   1.000
_cell.length_b   1.000
_cell.length_c   1.000
_cell.angle_alpha   90.00
_cell.angle_beta   90.00
_cell.angle_gamma   90.00
#
_symmetry.space_group_name_H-M   'P 1'
#
loop_
_entity.id
_entity.type
_entity.pdbx_description
1 polymer ?
#
loop_
_entity_poly.entity_id
_entity_poly.type
_entity_poly.pdbx_seq_one_letter_code
_entity_poly.pdbx_strand_id
1 'polypeptide(L)'
;MKNYQDFLTINYNKELIPGLFEMELEGEGASFITAPGQFINIQINDSLQPYLRRPMSILDYDDTHIKLIYRIRGEGTKILSEKKPGAKLDVL
;
A
#
# COMPACT_ATOMS: atom_id res chain seq x y z
N MET A 1 -2.61 -0.73 -23.45
CA MET A 1 -2.80 -1.38 -22.16
C MET A 1 -3.40 -0.41 -21.16
N LYS A 2 -4.35 -0.87 -20.39
CA LYS A 2 -5.08 -0.04 -19.48
C LYS A 2 -4.44 -0.11 -18.09
N ASN A 3 -4.04 1.03 -17.55
CA ASN A 3 -3.57 1.09 -16.17
C ASN A 3 -4.74 0.92 -15.23
N TYR A 4 -4.50 0.22 -14.14
CA TYR A 4 -5.50 0.04 -13.12
C TYR A 4 -5.19 0.93 -11.93
N GLN A 5 -6.19 1.65 -11.45
CA GLN A 5 -6.07 2.52 -10.29
C GLN A 5 -7.32 2.38 -9.43
N ASP A 6 -7.14 2.24 -8.12
CA ASP A 6 -8.26 2.12 -7.21
C ASP A 6 -7.87 2.63 -5.84
N PHE A 7 -8.86 2.89 -5.01
CA PHE A 7 -8.67 3.24 -3.63
C PHE A 7 -8.91 2.01 -2.78
N LEU A 8 -7.91 1.64 -1.99
CA LEU A 8 -8.02 0.51 -1.07
C LEU A 8 -8.02 1.04 0.35
N THR A 9 -8.76 0.36 1.22
CA THR A 9 -8.91 0.75 2.62
C THR A 9 -7.87 0.03 3.47
N ILE A 10 -7.22 0.76 4.37
CA ILE A 10 -6.29 0.16 5.32
C ILE A 10 -7.10 -0.55 6.41
N ASN A 11 -6.89 -1.86 6.54
CA ASN A 11 -7.46 -2.63 7.63
C ASN A 11 -6.57 -2.55 8.87
N TYR A 12 -5.27 -2.64 8.67
CA TYR A 12 -4.30 -2.41 9.74
C TYR A 12 -2.96 -1.97 9.15
N ASN A 13 -2.16 -1.34 9.99
CA ASN A 13 -0.84 -0.85 9.64
C ASN A 13 -0.03 -0.92 10.93
N LYS A 14 0.66 -2.04 11.15
CA LYS A 14 1.27 -2.31 12.44
C LYS A 14 2.78 -2.47 12.35
N GLU A 15 3.46 -1.96 13.34
CA GLU A 15 4.90 -2.10 13.47
C GLU A 15 5.21 -3.48 14.06
N LEU A 16 5.99 -4.26 13.32
CA LEU A 16 6.38 -5.61 13.75
C LEU A 16 7.61 -5.56 14.63
N ILE A 17 8.61 -4.83 14.19
CA ILE A 17 9.83 -4.47 14.92
C ILE A 17 10.14 -3.03 14.55
N PRO A 18 11.02 -2.34 15.28
CA PRO A 18 11.29 -0.93 14.97
C PRO A 18 11.61 -0.69 13.50
N GLY A 19 10.80 0.14 12.87
CA GLY A 19 10.97 0.53 11.47
C GLY A 19 10.44 -0.45 10.43
N LEU A 20 9.90 -1.60 10.82
CA LEU A 20 9.34 -2.58 9.89
C LEU A 20 7.85 -2.73 10.13
N PHE A 21 7.06 -2.49 9.09
CA PHE A 21 5.60 -2.48 9.18
C PHE A 21 4.96 -3.52 8.29
N GLU A 22 3.84 -4.05 8.76
CA GLU A 22 2.94 -4.84 7.94
C GLU A 22 1.63 -4.07 7.78
N MET A 23 1.13 -4.00 6.55
CA MET A 23 -0.12 -3.31 6.23
C MET A 23 -1.02 -4.25 5.45
N GLU A 24 -2.30 -4.24 5.77
CA GLU A 24 -3.30 -4.93 4.97
C GLU A 24 -4.25 -3.92 4.36
N LEU A 25 -4.47 -4.06 3.05
CA LEU A 25 -5.37 -3.23 2.27
C LEU A 25 -6.53 -4.08 1.77
N GLU A 26 -7.70 -3.48 1.68
CA GLU A 26 -8.90 -4.18 1.22
C GLU A 26 -9.64 -3.36 0.18
N GLY A 27 -10.16 -4.04 -0.84
CA GLY A 27 -10.97 -3.43 -1.88
C GLY A 27 -11.02 -4.31 -3.11
N GLU A 28 -11.95 -3.98 -4.02
CA GLU A 28 -12.12 -4.76 -5.26
C GLU A 28 -10.87 -4.70 -6.14
N GLY A 29 -10.12 -3.61 -6.06
CA GLY A 29 -8.90 -3.46 -6.83
C GLY A 29 -7.86 -4.52 -6.53
N ALA A 30 -7.95 -5.22 -5.39
CA ALA A 30 -7.01 -6.29 -5.08
C ALA A 30 -7.11 -7.46 -6.06
N SER A 31 -8.24 -7.63 -6.73
CA SER A 31 -8.46 -8.76 -7.62
C SER A 31 -7.54 -8.76 -8.84
N PHE A 32 -6.91 -7.64 -9.19
CA PHE A 32 -5.99 -7.62 -10.32
C PHE A 32 -4.60 -8.14 -9.99
N ILE A 33 -4.33 -8.43 -8.73
CA ILE A 33 -3.06 -9.04 -8.32
C ILE A 33 -3.13 -10.52 -8.64
N THR A 34 -2.12 -11.03 -9.34
CA THR A 34 -2.13 -12.40 -9.82
C THR A 34 -0.98 -13.26 -9.29
N ALA A 35 0.01 -12.66 -8.61
CA ALA A 35 1.16 -13.43 -8.11
C ALA A 35 1.84 -12.70 -6.96
N PRO A 36 2.38 -13.45 -5.97
CA PRO A 36 3.22 -12.86 -4.93
C PRO A 36 4.45 -12.20 -5.55
N GLY A 37 4.97 -11.20 -4.88
CA GLY A 37 6.13 -10.47 -5.38
C GLY A 37 5.82 -9.41 -6.40
N GLN A 38 4.58 -9.31 -6.83
CA GLN A 38 4.13 -8.25 -7.71
C GLN A 38 4.19 -6.92 -6.96
N PHE A 39 4.46 -5.83 -7.70
CA PHE A 39 4.51 -4.50 -7.10
C PHE A 39 3.20 -3.78 -7.30
N ILE A 40 2.84 -2.95 -6.31
CA ILE A 40 1.83 -1.91 -6.49
C ILE A 40 2.46 -0.57 -6.16
N ASN A 41 1.96 0.49 -6.77
CA ASN A 41 2.43 1.84 -6.50
C ASN A 41 1.40 2.54 -5.62
N ILE A 42 1.83 3.02 -4.46
CA ILE A 42 0.96 3.66 -3.49
C ILE A 42 1.27 5.15 -3.46
N GLN A 43 0.25 5.97 -3.60
CA GLN A 43 0.39 7.41 -3.40
C GLN A 43 0.52 7.69 -1.92
N ILE A 44 1.62 8.33 -1.54
CA ILE A 44 1.98 8.47 -0.13
C ILE A 44 1.20 9.59 0.54
N ASN A 45 0.90 10.66 -0.18
CA ASN A 45 0.18 11.78 0.41
C ASN A 45 -0.72 12.45 -0.62
N ASP A 46 -1.57 13.35 -0.13
CA ASP A 46 -2.49 14.12 -0.96
C ASP A 46 -1.92 15.46 -1.38
N SER A 47 -0.61 15.62 -1.30
CA SER A 47 0.02 16.90 -1.58
C SER A 47 0.01 17.22 -3.07
N LEU A 48 0.50 18.41 -3.40
CA LEU A 48 0.63 18.87 -4.77
C LEU A 48 1.69 18.14 -5.56
N GLN A 49 2.34 17.15 -4.96
CA GLN A 49 3.33 16.33 -5.64
C GLN A 49 2.72 14.99 -6.01
N PRO A 50 2.00 14.92 -7.14
CA PRO A 50 1.32 13.70 -7.54
C PRO A 50 2.25 12.55 -7.92
N TYR A 51 3.54 12.83 -8.02
CA TYR A 51 4.53 11.84 -8.44
C TYR A 51 5.12 11.07 -7.27
N LEU A 52 4.74 11.39 -6.05
CA LEU A 52 5.27 10.71 -4.88
C LEU A 52 4.55 9.40 -4.64
N ARG A 53 4.75 8.46 -5.57
CA ARG A 53 4.29 7.09 -5.41
C ARG A 53 5.48 6.23 -5.05
N ARG A 54 5.24 5.22 -4.20
CA ARG A 54 6.29 4.28 -3.81
C ARG A 54 5.87 2.88 -4.22
N PRO A 55 6.76 2.14 -4.89
CA PRO A 55 6.49 0.73 -5.20
C PRO A 55 6.60 -0.10 -3.94
N MET A 56 5.60 -0.92 -3.71
CA MET A 56 5.55 -1.81 -2.55
C MET A 56 5.40 -3.25 -3.03
N SER A 57 6.20 -4.14 -2.47
CA SER A 57 6.11 -5.56 -2.79
C SER A 57 4.95 -6.19 -2.03
N ILE A 58 4.23 -7.04 -2.72
CA ILE A 58 3.09 -7.75 -2.15
C ILE A 58 3.59 -9.00 -1.45
N LEU A 59 3.29 -9.13 -0.16
CA LEU A 59 3.63 -10.30 0.63
C LEU A 59 2.63 -11.42 0.41
N ASP A 60 1.35 -11.09 0.39
CA ASP A 60 0.26 -12.04 0.25
C ASP A 60 -0.95 -11.32 -0.30
N TYR A 61 -1.89 -12.06 -0.85
CA TYR A 61 -3.07 -11.47 -1.47
C TYR A 61 -4.20 -12.48 -1.58
N ASP A 62 -5.42 -11.97 -1.69
CA ASP A 62 -6.57 -12.74 -2.17
C ASP A 62 -7.43 -11.81 -3.03
N ASP A 63 -8.66 -12.21 -3.35
CA ASP A 63 -9.48 -11.45 -4.29
C ASP A 63 -9.80 -10.03 -3.81
N THR A 64 -9.76 -9.78 -2.51
CA THR A 64 -10.16 -8.50 -1.95
C THR A 64 -9.13 -7.88 -1.01
N HIS A 65 -8.03 -8.59 -0.72
CA HIS A 65 -7.03 -8.16 0.27
C HIS A 65 -5.63 -8.23 -0.30
N ILE A 66 -4.79 -7.28 0.12
CA ILE A 66 -3.36 -7.26 -0.20
C ILE A 66 -2.62 -7.03 1.10
N LYS A 67 -1.60 -7.86 1.36
CA LYS A 67 -0.69 -7.65 2.49
C LYS A 67 0.66 -7.19 1.99
N LEU A 68 1.18 -6.17 2.63
CA LEU A 68 2.47 -5.58 2.32
C LEU A 68 3.36 -5.61 3.55
N ILE A 69 4.66 -5.76 3.33
CA ILE A 69 5.65 -5.47 4.37
C ILE A 69 6.56 -4.38 3.81
N TYR A 70 6.82 -3.36 4.60
CA TYR A 70 7.69 -2.27 4.18
C TYR A 70 8.51 -1.77 5.35
N ARG A 71 9.68 -1.23 5.01
CA ARG A 71 10.58 -0.64 6.00
C ARG A 71 10.58 0.87 5.84
N ILE A 72 10.64 1.58 6.96
CA ILE A 72 10.79 3.03 6.88
C ILE A 72 12.15 3.36 6.29
N ARG A 73 12.12 4.07 5.16
CA ARG A 73 13.31 4.48 4.43
C ARG A 73 13.10 5.87 3.87
N GLY A 74 13.12 6.87 4.73
CA GLY A 74 12.91 8.22 4.29
C GLY A 74 11.49 8.69 4.53
N GLU A 75 11.19 9.87 4.03
CA GLU A 75 9.98 10.59 4.40
C GLU A 75 8.71 9.94 3.89
N GLY A 76 8.74 9.40 2.67
CA GLY A 76 7.54 8.80 2.09
C GLY A 76 7.04 7.62 2.89
N THR A 77 7.92 6.67 3.21
CA THR A 77 7.53 5.51 3.99
C THR A 77 7.22 5.86 5.43
N LYS A 78 7.83 6.92 5.96
CA LYS A 78 7.48 7.41 7.29
C LYS A 78 6.05 7.93 7.31
N ILE A 79 5.65 8.71 6.31
CA ILE A 79 4.27 9.19 6.19
C ILE A 79 3.32 8.00 6.10
N LEU A 80 3.66 6.99 5.30
CA LEU A 80 2.84 5.80 5.16
C LEU A 80 2.65 5.09 6.49
N SER A 81 3.70 5.02 7.32
CA SER A 81 3.65 4.35 8.61
C SER A 81 2.71 5.05 9.60
N GLU A 82 2.37 6.30 9.35
CA GLU A 82 1.48 7.09 10.21
C GLU A 82 0.01 6.98 9.79
N LYS A 83 -0.29 6.30 8.70
CA LYS A 83 -1.67 6.12 8.26
C LYS A 83 -2.41 5.17 9.19
N LYS A 84 -3.68 5.46 9.40
CA LYS A 84 -4.50 4.74 10.38
C LYS A 84 -5.47 3.78 9.69
N PRO A 85 -5.93 2.72 10.41
CA PRO A 85 -7.00 1.87 9.88
C PRO A 85 -8.21 2.71 9.48
N GLY A 86 -8.83 2.33 8.38
CA GLY A 86 -9.97 3.06 7.82
C GLY A 86 -9.58 4.10 6.79
N ALA A 87 -8.32 4.52 6.73
CA ALA A 87 -7.86 5.43 5.70
C ALA A 87 -7.84 4.73 4.35
N LYS A 88 -8.02 5.51 3.30
CA LYS A 88 -7.95 4.98 1.93
C LYS A 88 -6.66 5.41 1.26
N LEU A 89 -6.07 4.49 0.51
CA LEU A 89 -4.86 4.76 -0.25
C LEU A 89 -5.16 4.64 -1.74
N ASP A 90 -4.59 5.56 -2.50
CA ASP A 90 -4.65 5.54 -3.95
C ASP A 90 -3.55 4.60 -4.44
N VAL A 91 -3.96 3.53 -5.10
CA VAL A 91 -3.08 2.43 -5.51
C VAL A 91 -3.15 2.29 -7.02
N LEU A 92 -2.00 2.16 -7.65
CA LEU A 92 -1.92 2.02 -9.08
C LEU A 92 -1.26 0.69 -9.48
#